data_854d5c78dfe9c665d5e315b8ddbf2643
#
_entry.id   854d5c78dfe9c665d5e315b8ddbf2643
#
_cell.length_a   1.000
_cell.length_b   1.000
_cell.length_c   1.000
_cell.angle_alpha   90.00
_cell.angle_beta   90.00
_cell.angle_gamma   90.00
#
_symmetry.space_group_name_H-M   'P 1'
#
loop_
_entity.id
_entity.type
_entity.pdbx_description
1 polymer ?
#
loop_
_entity_poly.entity_id
_entity_poly.type
_entity_poly.pdbx_seq_one_letter_code
_entity_poly.pdbx_strand_id
1 'polypeptide(L)'
;MEEIIRVENLTHTYGEGTPFCRSAVQDMSLAIYRGEFLGIIGHTGSGKSTLIQHLNGLLKPTSGRILLGGEDIWADPKKIRNVRFRVGLVFQYPEYQLFEETVYRDIAFGPTNMGLSKDEIDRRVRESAHFAGLTDDLLEKSPFALSGGQKRRAAIAGVIAMEPDVLILDEPTAGLDPAGRESILKNIRDYQAAQQAAVVMVSHSMEEIASNVDRLIVMEKGTAVMTGAPSEVFSHAAELVSMGLNVPCMTQVLLRLQQLGVNVPASAYT
;
A
#
# COMPACT_ATOMS: atom_id res chain seq x y z
N MET A 1 11.15 12.86 -11.69
CA MET A 1 10.74 11.45 -11.40
C MET A 1 9.79 11.02 -12.50
N GLU A 2 9.89 9.79 -12.98
CA GLU A 2 8.99 9.21 -13.98
C GLU A 2 7.64 8.86 -13.33
N GLU A 3 6.55 9.33 -13.92
CA GLU A 3 5.21 9.04 -13.43
C GLU A 3 4.78 7.64 -13.90
N ILE A 4 4.39 6.77 -12.98
CA ILE A 4 3.94 5.40 -13.28
C ILE A 4 2.41 5.26 -13.24
N ILE A 5 1.74 5.94 -12.30
CA ILE A 5 0.27 6.03 -12.24
C ILE A 5 -0.14 7.50 -12.19
N ARG A 6 -1.15 7.84 -12.99
CA ARG A 6 -1.89 9.11 -12.89
C ARG A 6 -3.37 8.83 -12.68
N VAL A 7 -3.94 9.46 -11.68
CA VAL A 7 -5.37 9.47 -11.42
C VAL A 7 -5.90 10.86 -11.77
N GLU A 8 -6.96 10.92 -12.58
CA GLU A 8 -7.55 12.16 -13.06
C GLU A 8 -9.04 12.19 -12.74
N ASN A 9 -9.43 13.11 -11.88
CA ASN A 9 -10.81 13.41 -11.48
C ASN A 9 -11.61 12.16 -11.09
N LEU A 10 -10.97 11.21 -10.41
CA LEU A 10 -11.55 9.94 -10.00
C LEU A 10 -12.70 10.16 -9.04
N THR A 11 -13.87 9.66 -9.41
CA THR A 11 -15.04 9.60 -8.52
C THR A 11 -15.57 8.17 -8.47
N HIS A 12 -15.91 7.72 -7.26
CA HIS A 12 -16.57 6.43 -7.07
C HIS A 12 -17.71 6.54 -6.08
N THR A 13 -18.88 6.11 -6.52
CA THR A 13 -20.11 6.10 -5.72
C THR A 13 -20.65 4.68 -5.65
N TYR A 14 -20.75 4.14 -4.42
CA TYR A 14 -21.42 2.86 -4.18
C TYR A 14 -22.93 3.04 -4.18
N GLY A 15 -23.64 2.04 -4.72
CA GLY A 15 -25.10 2.01 -4.69
C GLY A 15 -25.75 3.15 -5.49
N GLU A 16 -25.14 3.60 -6.59
CA GLU A 16 -25.70 4.62 -7.45
C GLU A 16 -27.12 4.25 -7.91
N GLY A 17 -28.05 5.22 -7.81
CA GLY A 17 -29.47 5.00 -8.12
C GLY A 17 -30.26 4.27 -7.03
N THR A 18 -29.68 3.98 -5.88
CA THR A 18 -30.37 3.35 -4.74
C THR A 18 -30.45 4.31 -3.52
N PRO A 19 -31.33 4.03 -2.53
CA PRO A 19 -31.37 4.77 -1.28
C PRO A 19 -30.08 4.69 -0.43
N PHE A 20 -29.18 3.75 -0.75
CA PHE A 20 -27.89 3.54 -0.07
C PHE A 20 -26.72 4.16 -0.82
N CYS A 21 -26.99 5.12 -1.71
CA CYS A 21 -25.97 5.84 -2.46
C CYS A 21 -24.97 6.54 -1.53
N ARG A 22 -23.67 6.20 -1.69
CA ARG A 22 -22.59 6.79 -0.89
C ARG A 22 -21.37 7.05 -1.78
N SER A 23 -20.97 8.30 -1.87
CA SER A 23 -19.70 8.67 -2.50
C SER A 23 -18.54 8.30 -1.59
N ALA A 24 -17.58 7.53 -2.10
CA ALA A 24 -16.42 7.06 -1.37
C ALA A 24 -15.12 7.77 -1.80
N VAL A 25 -15.04 8.17 -3.08
CA VAL A 25 -13.96 8.99 -3.64
C VAL A 25 -14.62 10.08 -4.49
N GLN A 26 -14.12 11.32 -4.39
CA GLN A 26 -14.72 12.48 -5.05
C GLN A 26 -13.62 13.31 -5.71
N ASP A 27 -13.70 13.42 -7.03
CA ASP A 27 -12.83 14.28 -7.85
C ASP A 27 -11.34 14.20 -7.49
N MET A 28 -10.87 12.96 -7.21
CA MET A 28 -9.51 12.70 -6.76
C MET A 28 -8.55 12.75 -7.93
N SER A 29 -7.52 13.57 -7.82
CA SER A 29 -6.41 13.60 -8.77
C SER A 29 -5.08 13.47 -8.03
N LEU A 30 -4.23 12.53 -8.46
CA LEU A 30 -2.90 12.30 -7.91
C LEU A 30 -1.99 11.62 -8.92
N ALA A 31 -0.69 11.70 -8.69
CA ALA A 31 0.32 10.94 -9.42
C ALA A 31 1.14 10.08 -8.46
N ILE A 32 1.63 8.92 -8.94
CA ILE A 32 2.56 8.04 -8.24
C ILE A 32 3.78 7.90 -9.14
N TYR A 33 4.97 8.02 -8.57
CA TYR A 33 6.21 8.04 -9.33
C TYR A 33 7.02 6.75 -9.13
N ARG A 34 7.77 6.35 -10.17
CA ARG A 34 8.64 5.18 -10.11
C ARG A 34 9.68 5.34 -8.99
N GLY A 35 9.87 4.27 -8.21
CA GLY A 35 10.79 4.27 -7.08
C GLY A 35 10.36 5.11 -5.88
N GLU A 36 9.14 5.69 -5.88
CA GLU A 36 8.58 6.43 -4.76
C GLU A 36 8.02 5.50 -3.69
N PHE A 37 8.18 5.85 -2.42
CA PHE A 37 7.42 5.26 -1.33
C PHE A 37 6.35 6.25 -0.86
N LEU A 38 5.11 6.06 -1.31
CA LEU A 38 3.97 6.91 -1.01
C LEU A 38 3.17 6.38 0.17
N GLY A 39 2.94 7.22 1.18
CA GLY A 39 2.01 6.95 2.28
C GLY A 39 0.61 7.49 2.00
N ILE A 40 -0.42 6.77 2.40
CA ILE A 40 -1.80 7.25 2.39
C ILE A 40 -2.39 7.09 3.79
N ILE A 41 -2.76 8.20 4.43
CA ILE A 41 -3.43 8.20 5.74
C ILE A 41 -4.81 8.84 5.64
N GLY A 42 -5.63 8.62 6.65
CA GLY A 42 -6.98 9.14 6.75
C GLY A 42 -7.78 8.31 7.74
N HIS A 43 -8.85 8.85 8.31
CA HIS A 43 -9.72 8.11 9.22
C HIS A 43 -10.44 6.95 8.51
N THR A 44 -11.04 6.04 9.29
CA THR A 44 -11.87 4.95 8.74
C THR A 44 -13.03 5.54 7.93
N GLY A 45 -13.22 5.06 6.71
CA GLY A 45 -14.25 5.56 5.79
C GLY A 45 -13.85 6.82 4.99
N SER A 46 -12.59 7.27 5.05
CA SER A 46 -12.11 8.40 4.22
C SER A 46 -11.92 8.06 2.74
N GLY A 47 -12.07 6.78 2.33
CA GLY A 47 -11.97 6.37 0.93
C GLY A 47 -10.65 5.67 0.54
N LYS A 48 -9.69 5.49 1.45
CA LYS A 48 -8.37 4.87 1.18
C LYS A 48 -8.47 3.52 0.48
N SER A 49 -9.19 2.55 1.08
CA SER A 49 -9.32 1.21 0.51
C SER A 49 -10.05 1.22 -0.83
N THR A 50 -11.01 2.14 -1.03
CA THR A 50 -11.64 2.35 -2.34
C THR A 50 -10.62 2.86 -3.35
N LEU A 51 -9.81 3.86 -3.00
CA LEU A 51 -8.76 4.39 -3.88
C LEU A 51 -7.77 3.32 -4.32
N ILE A 52 -7.18 2.57 -3.38
CA ILE A 52 -6.19 1.54 -3.72
C ILE A 52 -6.76 0.40 -4.59
N GLN A 53 -8.04 0.05 -4.40
CA GLN A 53 -8.72 -0.92 -5.26
C GLN A 53 -8.97 -0.39 -6.69
N HIS A 54 -9.11 0.91 -6.87
CA HIS A 54 -9.14 1.53 -8.19
C HIS A 54 -7.77 1.49 -8.87
N LEU A 55 -6.69 1.78 -8.12
CA LEU A 55 -5.33 1.74 -8.67
C LEU A 55 -4.96 0.35 -9.22
N ASN A 56 -5.43 -0.71 -8.58
CA ASN A 56 -5.24 -2.10 -9.01
C ASN A 56 -6.28 -2.58 -10.05
N GLY A 57 -7.27 -1.78 -10.40
CA GLY A 57 -8.34 -2.15 -11.32
C GLY A 57 -9.32 -3.21 -10.78
N LEU A 58 -9.46 -3.34 -9.45
CA LEU A 58 -10.53 -4.14 -8.83
C LEU A 58 -11.87 -3.43 -8.89
N LEU A 59 -11.87 -2.10 -8.77
CA LEU A 59 -13.06 -1.26 -8.91
C LEU A 59 -12.94 -0.44 -10.20
N LYS A 60 -14.07 -0.29 -10.90
CA LYS A 60 -14.18 0.62 -12.03
C LYS A 60 -14.68 1.98 -11.54
N PRO A 61 -14.09 3.11 -11.96
CA PRO A 61 -14.56 4.44 -11.63
C PRO A 61 -16.02 4.68 -12.06
N THR A 62 -16.76 5.47 -11.27
CA THR A 62 -18.04 6.06 -11.71
C THR A 62 -17.75 7.17 -12.75
N SER A 63 -16.71 7.98 -12.50
CA SER A 63 -16.19 8.97 -13.46
C SER A 63 -14.70 9.21 -13.23
N GLY A 64 -14.05 9.90 -14.15
CA GLY A 64 -12.59 10.08 -14.16
C GLY A 64 -11.89 8.89 -14.77
N ARG A 65 -10.56 8.86 -14.72
CA ARG A 65 -9.73 7.79 -15.29
C ARG A 65 -8.45 7.56 -14.51
N ILE A 66 -7.85 6.41 -14.72
CA ILE A 66 -6.58 6.00 -14.14
C ILE A 66 -5.67 5.56 -15.26
N LEU A 67 -4.51 6.19 -15.35
CA LEU A 67 -3.49 5.88 -16.34
C LEU A 67 -2.36 5.11 -15.68
N LEU A 68 -1.93 4.01 -16.29
CA LEU A 68 -0.75 3.23 -15.90
C LEU A 68 0.26 3.27 -17.06
N GLY A 69 1.41 3.93 -16.84
CA GLY A 69 2.37 4.17 -17.93
C GLY A 69 1.77 4.99 -19.08
N GLY A 70 0.84 5.90 -18.78
CA GLY A 70 0.17 6.76 -19.77
C GLY A 70 -1.06 6.14 -20.45
N GLU A 71 -1.36 4.86 -20.23
CA GLU A 71 -2.53 4.17 -20.82
C GLU A 71 -3.67 4.04 -19.80
N ASP A 72 -4.90 4.36 -20.22
CA ASP A 72 -6.08 4.17 -19.35
C ASP A 72 -6.31 2.68 -19.10
N ILE A 73 -6.31 2.29 -17.81
CA ILE A 73 -6.44 0.89 -17.39
C ILE A 73 -7.81 0.29 -17.76
N TRP A 74 -8.82 1.10 -18.03
CA TRP A 74 -10.16 0.69 -18.41
C TRP A 74 -10.48 0.88 -19.89
N ALA A 75 -9.52 1.34 -20.71
CA ALA A 75 -9.71 1.47 -22.17
C ALA A 75 -10.11 0.13 -22.83
N ASP A 76 -9.54 -0.98 -22.36
CA ASP A 76 -9.93 -2.34 -22.74
C ASP A 76 -10.14 -3.21 -21.48
N PRO A 77 -11.40 -3.42 -21.06
CA PRO A 77 -11.71 -4.22 -19.88
C PRO A 77 -11.20 -5.66 -19.91
N LYS A 78 -10.93 -6.22 -21.11
CA LYS A 78 -10.38 -7.58 -21.26
C LYS A 78 -8.91 -7.64 -20.81
N LYS A 79 -8.20 -6.52 -20.83
CA LYS A 79 -6.81 -6.41 -20.43
C LYS A 79 -6.60 -6.06 -18.95
N ILE A 80 -7.68 -5.88 -18.16
CA ILE A 80 -7.59 -5.49 -16.75
C ILE A 80 -6.77 -6.48 -15.91
N ARG A 81 -6.68 -7.74 -16.32
CA ARG A 81 -5.81 -8.73 -15.68
C ARG A 81 -4.34 -8.33 -15.76
N ASN A 82 -3.90 -7.76 -16.87
CA ASN A 82 -2.51 -7.32 -17.05
C ASN A 82 -2.18 -6.14 -16.13
N VAL A 83 -3.16 -5.27 -15.84
CA VAL A 83 -3.01 -4.20 -14.85
C VAL A 83 -2.70 -4.78 -13.48
N ARG A 84 -3.41 -5.84 -13.06
CA ARG A 84 -3.22 -6.50 -11.76
C ARG A 84 -1.86 -7.19 -11.60
N PHE A 85 -1.21 -7.57 -12.70
CA PHE A 85 0.16 -8.07 -12.66
C PHE A 85 1.18 -6.94 -12.46
N ARG A 86 0.89 -5.75 -13.02
CA ARG A 86 1.75 -4.57 -12.92
C ARG A 86 1.52 -3.74 -11.66
N VAL A 87 0.30 -3.81 -11.10
CA VAL A 87 -0.08 -3.14 -9.85
C VAL A 87 -0.48 -4.21 -8.84
N GLY A 88 0.48 -4.67 -8.08
CA GLY A 88 0.26 -5.67 -7.03
C GLY A 88 -0.45 -5.05 -5.82
N LEU A 89 -1.43 -5.74 -5.25
CA LEU A 89 -2.17 -5.30 -4.07
C LEU A 89 -2.12 -6.39 -2.99
N VAL A 90 -1.55 -6.04 -1.86
CA VAL A 90 -1.58 -6.82 -0.61
C VAL A 90 -2.68 -6.24 0.26
N PHE A 91 -3.73 -7.01 0.51
CA PHE A 91 -4.85 -6.60 1.35
C PHE A 91 -4.52 -6.66 2.84
N GLN A 92 -5.34 -6.04 3.65
CA GLN A 92 -5.30 -6.20 5.10
C GLN A 92 -5.51 -7.67 5.49
N TYR A 93 -4.67 -8.20 6.38
CA TYR A 93 -4.63 -9.62 6.75
C TYR A 93 -4.45 -10.57 5.56
N PRO A 94 -3.38 -10.41 4.77
CA PRO A 94 -3.18 -11.16 3.52
C PRO A 94 -2.96 -12.66 3.77
N GLU A 95 -2.62 -13.06 4.99
CA GLU A 95 -2.48 -14.44 5.43
C GLU A 95 -3.75 -15.29 5.29
N TYR A 96 -4.92 -14.68 5.20
CA TYR A 96 -6.18 -15.38 4.93
C TYR A 96 -6.40 -15.70 3.45
N GLN A 97 -5.51 -15.22 2.58
CA GLN A 97 -5.59 -15.45 1.14
C GLN A 97 -4.76 -16.66 0.67
N LEU A 98 -3.98 -17.26 1.58
CA LEU A 98 -3.21 -18.46 1.27
C LEU A 98 -4.14 -19.68 1.18
N PHE A 99 -4.02 -20.45 0.09
CA PHE A 99 -4.94 -21.55 -0.20
C PHE A 99 -4.28 -22.80 -0.83
N GLU A 100 -3.04 -22.71 -1.28
CA GLU A 100 -2.33 -23.80 -1.93
C GLU A 100 -1.78 -24.83 -0.93
N GLU A 101 -1.35 -25.98 -1.43
CA GLU A 101 -0.80 -27.07 -0.61
C GLU A 101 0.54 -26.71 0.03
N THR A 102 1.37 -25.93 -0.67
CA THR A 102 2.68 -25.47 -0.20
C THR A 102 2.86 -23.97 -0.39
N VAL A 103 3.72 -23.39 0.44
CA VAL A 103 4.12 -21.96 0.32
C VAL A 103 4.69 -21.67 -1.06
N TYR A 104 5.51 -22.58 -1.60
CA TYR A 104 6.04 -22.45 -2.95
C TYR A 104 4.92 -22.26 -4.00
N ARG A 105 3.87 -23.10 -3.93
CA ARG A 105 2.75 -23.03 -4.88
C ARG A 105 1.93 -21.76 -4.73
N ASP A 106 1.70 -21.30 -3.49
CA ASP A 106 1.02 -20.03 -3.24
C ASP A 106 1.79 -18.85 -3.88
N ILE A 107 3.11 -18.80 -3.66
CA ILE A 107 3.96 -17.76 -4.25
C ILE A 107 4.01 -17.89 -5.78
N ALA A 108 4.08 -19.10 -6.32
CA ALA A 108 4.11 -19.40 -7.75
C ALA A 108 2.79 -19.10 -8.48
N PHE A 109 1.69 -18.93 -7.76
CA PHE A 109 0.35 -18.76 -8.35
C PHE A 109 0.28 -17.57 -9.31
N GLY A 110 0.78 -16.39 -8.88
CA GLY A 110 0.83 -15.20 -9.73
C GLY A 110 1.66 -15.40 -11.00
N PRO A 111 2.95 -15.76 -10.90
CA PRO A 111 3.84 -16.06 -12.03
C PRO A 111 3.30 -17.14 -12.98
N THR A 112 2.67 -18.18 -12.46
CA THR A 112 2.02 -19.23 -13.28
C THR A 112 0.87 -18.63 -14.11
N ASN A 113 0.06 -17.78 -13.49
CA ASN A 113 -1.03 -17.10 -14.17
C ASN A 113 -0.58 -16.07 -15.21
N MET A 114 0.66 -15.58 -15.11
CA MET A 114 1.31 -14.75 -16.12
C MET A 114 1.78 -15.58 -17.33
N GLY A 115 1.79 -16.91 -17.24
CA GLY A 115 2.23 -17.80 -18.31
C GLY A 115 3.75 -17.88 -18.45
N LEU A 116 4.50 -17.66 -17.37
CA LEU A 116 5.97 -17.69 -17.37
C LEU A 116 6.48 -19.13 -17.47
N SER A 117 7.75 -19.31 -17.89
CA SER A 117 8.42 -20.59 -17.91
C SER A 117 8.66 -21.12 -16.49
N LYS A 118 8.82 -22.44 -16.34
CA LYS A 118 9.07 -23.06 -15.04
C LYS A 118 10.33 -22.52 -14.36
N ASP A 119 11.39 -22.29 -15.11
CA ASP A 119 12.66 -21.78 -14.59
C ASP A 119 12.49 -20.33 -14.09
N GLU A 120 11.74 -19.52 -14.82
CA GLU A 120 11.44 -18.15 -14.42
C GLU A 120 10.51 -18.10 -13.20
N ILE A 121 9.54 -19.00 -13.10
CA ILE A 121 8.69 -19.15 -11.92
C ILE A 121 9.53 -19.49 -10.69
N ASP A 122 10.42 -20.50 -10.79
CA ASP A 122 11.28 -20.91 -9.66
C ASP A 122 12.21 -19.75 -9.21
N ARG A 123 12.83 -19.04 -10.16
CA ARG A 123 13.64 -17.87 -9.85
C ARG A 123 12.83 -16.83 -9.05
N ARG A 124 11.66 -16.43 -9.58
CA ARG A 124 10.81 -15.40 -8.94
C ARG A 124 10.30 -15.83 -7.58
N VAL A 125 9.92 -17.09 -7.40
CA VAL A 125 9.48 -17.62 -6.11
C VAL A 125 10.59 -17.49 -5.07
N ARG A 126 11.83 -17.92 -5.40
CA ARG A 126 12.95 -17.87 -4.45
C ARG A 126 13.37 -16.43 -4.13
N GLU A 127 13.47 -15.58 -5.15
CA GLU A 127 13.81 -14.17 -4.95
C GLU A 127 12.76 -13.44 -4.12
N SER A 128 11.46 -13.63 -4.41
CA SER A 128 10.39 -12.99 -3.65
C SER A 128 10.29 -13.51 -2.22
N ALA A 129 10.51 -14.82 -2.00
CA ALA A 129 10.60 -15.41 -0.67
C ALA A 129 11.74 -14.78 0.13
N HIS A 130 12.92 -14.62 -0.49
CA HIS A 130 14.06 -13.97 0.13
C HIS A 130 13.75 -12.51 0.52
N PHE A 131 13.18 -11.70 -0.39
CA PHE A 131 12.74 -10.33 -0.09
C PHE A 131 11.70 -10.26 1.03
N ALA A 132 10.80 -11.23 1.09
CA ALA A 132 9.83 -11.31 2.18
C ALA A 132 10.44 -11.82 3.52
N GLY A 133 11.70 -12.29 3.52
CA GLY A 133 12.38 -12.84 4.70
C GLY A 133 11.88 -14.24 5.06
N LEU A 134 11.52 -15.05 4.07
CA LEU A 134 11.28 -16.49 4.20
C LEU A 134 12.53 -17.28 3.89
N THR A 135 12.73 -18.38 4.60
CA THR A 135 13.81 -19.34 4.35
C THR A 135 13.33 -20.47 3.44
N ASP A 136 14.24 -21.06 2.68
CA ASP A 136 13.90 -22.09 1.69
C ASP A 136 13.20 -23.32 2.29
N ASP A 137 13.51 -23.67 3.56
CA ASP A 137 12.86 -24.77 4.27
C ASP A 137 11.37 -24.56 4.53
N LEU A 138 10.89 -23.31 4.42
CA LEU A 138 9.47 -22.97 4.56
C LEU A 138 8.70 -23.17 3.26
N LEU A 139 9.36 -23.14 2.10
CA LEU A 139 8.70 -23.20 0.79
C LEU A 139 7.92 -24.50 0.56
N GLU A 140 8.46 -25.62 1.07
CA GLU A 140 7.81 -26.93 0.93
C GLU A 140 6.76 -27.22 2.02
N LYS A 141 6.64 -26.33 3.01
CA LYS A 141 5.64 -26.49 4.09
C LYS A 141 4.25 -26.04 3.62
N SER A 142 3.24 -26.64 4.23
CA SER A 142 1.87 -26.12 4.08
C SER A 142 1.77 -24.70 4.69
N PRO A 143 1.13 -23.75 4.02
CA PRO A 143 0.87 -22.42 4.58
C PRO A 143 0.17 -22.49 5.95
N PHE A 144 -0.67 -23.50 6.17
CA PHE A 144 -1.38 -23.68 7.42
C PHE A 144 -0.48 -24.07 8.60
N ALA A 145 0.70 -24.60 8.34
CA ALA A 145 1.70 -24.93 9.37
C ALA A 145 2.59 -23.75 9.78
N LEU A 146 2.46 -22.59 9.10
CA LEU A 146 3.25 -21.41 9.37
C LEU A 146 2.69 -20.58 10.53
N SER A 147 3.57 -19.83 11.23
CA SER A 147 3.14 -18.76 12.15
C SER A 147 2.42 -17.64 11.39
N GLY A 148 1.64 -16.81 12.09
CA GLY A 148 0.93 -15.67 11.47
C GLY A 148 1.87 -14.72 10.71
N GLY A 149 3.03 -14.40 11.29
CA GLY A 149 4.03 -13.57 10.62
C GLY A 149 4.65 -14.24 9.39
N GLN A 150 4.89 -15.55 9.42
CA GLN A 150 5.38 -16.29 8.25
C GLN A 150 4.32 -16.38 7.14
N LYS A 151 3.05 -16.60 7.49
CA LYS A 151 1.93 -16.56 6.52
C LYS A 151 1.85 -15.20 5.82
N ARG A 152 1.95 -14.10 6.57
CA ARG A 152 1.95 -12.75 6.02
C ARG A 152 3.09 -12.52 5.05
N ARG A 153 4.31 -12.96 5.41
CA ARG A 153 5.47 -12.91 4.52
C ARG A 153 5.25 -13.72 3.24
N ALA A 154 4.66 -14.90 3.33
CA ALA A 154 4.32 -15.73 2.18
C ALA A 154 3.32 -15.04 1.25
N ALA A 155 2.28 -14.42 1.80
CA ALA A 155 1.29 -13.68 1.02
C ALA A 155 1.89 -12.44 0.34
N ILE A 156 2.78 -11.70 1.03
CA ILE A 156 3.51 -10.56 0.43
C ILE A 156 4.43 -11.07 -0.69
N ALA A 157 5.16 -12.19 -0.46
CA ALA A 157 6.02 -12.80 -1.47
C ALA A 157 5.24 -13.19 -2.73
N GLY A 158 4.01 -13.73 -2.59
CA GLY A 158 3.15 -14.07 -3.72
C GLY A 158 2.79 -12.87 -4.61
N VAL A 159 2.66 -11.68 -4.04
CA VAL A 159 2.44 -10.45 -4.81
C VAL A 159 3.74 -9.96 -5.42
N ILE A 160 4.84 -9.95 -4.67
CA ILE A 160 6.18 -9.54 -5.13
C ILE A 160 6.66 -10.42 -6.29
N ALA A 161 6.34 -11.73 -6.30
CA ALA A 161 6.74 -12.68 -7.35
C ALA A 161 6.21 -12.31 -8.75
N MET A 162 5.20 -11.47 -8.83
CA MET A 162 4.74 -10.92 -10.12
C MET A 162 5.65 -9.80 -10.64
N GLU A 163 6.60 -9.30 -9.84
CA GLU A 163 7.48 -8.16 -10.12
C GLU A 163 6.67 -6.93 -10.57
N PRO A 164 5.74 -6.45 -9.74
CA PRO A 164 4.87 -5.34 -10.12
C PRO A 164 5.64 -4.02 -10.24
N ASP A 165 5.22 -3.15 -11.18
CA ASP A 165 5.70 -1.77 -11.27
C ASP A 165 5.32 -0.94 -10.02
N VAL A 166 4.15 -1.27 -9.43
CA VAL A 166 3.60 -0.62 -8.23
C VAL A 166 3.15 -1.69 -7.24
N LEU A 167 3.68 -1.66 -6.02
CA LEU A 167 3.27 -2.51 -4.91
C LEU A 167 2.41 -1.73 -3.93
N ILE A 168 1.15 -2.10 -3.80
CA ILE A 168 0.21 -1.48 -2.86
C ILE A 168 0.08 -2.39 -1.63
N LEU A 169 0.17 -1.80 -0.44
CA LEU A 169 0.13 -2.49 0.85
C LEU A 169 -0.95 -1.85 1.73
N ASP A 170 -2.00 -2.59 2.04
CA ASP A 170 -3.07 -2.15 2.96
C ASP A 170 -2.79 -2.73 4.35
N GLU A 171 -2.33 -1.89 5.29
CA GLU A 171 -2.01 -2.26 6.67
C GLU A 171 -1.05 -3.46 6.78
N PRO A 172 0.14 -3.45 6.14
CA PRO A 172 1.00 -4.64 6.04
C PRO A 172 1.54 -5.13 7.38
N THR A 173 1.55 -4.29 8.40
CA THR A 173 2.13 -4.54 9.73
C THR A 173 1.09 -4.79 10.83
N ALA A 174 -0.21 -4.68 10.50
CA ALA A 174 -1.29 -4.83 11.47
C ALA A 174 -1.21 -6.16 12.24
N GLY A 175 -1.26 -6.11 13.59
CA GLY A 175 -1.24 -7.31 14.43
C GLY A 175 0.14 -7.96 14.61
N LEU A 176 1.21 -7.41 14.06
CA LEU A 176 2.58 -7.89 14.31
C LEU A 176 3.19 -7.24 15.55
N ASP A 177 4.13 -7.95 16.15
CA ASP A 177 5.02 -7.41 17.17
C ASP A 177 5.99 -6.36 16.59
N PRO A 178 6.65 -5.53 17.41
CA PRO A 178 7.55 -4.48 16.92
C PRO A 178 8.67 -4.99 16.01
N ALA A 179 9.29 -6.12 16.36
CA ALA A 179 10.38 -6.69 15.56
C ALA A 179 9.88 -7.20 14.19
N GLY A 180 8.70 -7.82 14.16
CA GLY A 180 8.04 -8.26 12.93
C GLY A 180 7.69 -7.10 12.00
N ARG A 181 7.19 -5.98 12.57
CA ARG A 181 6.88 -4.75 11.82
C ARG A 181 8.13 -4.17 11.16
N GLU A 182 9.18 -3.93 11.95
CA GLU A 182 10.45 -3.38 11.47
C GLU A 182 11.04 -4.27 10.36
N SER A 183 11.04 -5.58 10.56
CA SER A 183 11.57 -6.53 9.58
C SER A 183 10.78 -6.51 8.25
N ILE A 184 9.45 -6.46 8.28
CA ILE A 184 8.64 -6.39 7.05
C ILE A 184 8.88 -5.06 6.33
N LEU A 185 8.86 -3.93 7.04
CA LEU A 185 9.08 -2.62 6.43
C LEU A 185 10.47 -2.50 5.81
N LYS A 186 11.50 -3.02 6.50
CA LYS A 186 12.86 -3.10 5.94
C LYS A 186 12.88 -3.93 4.65
N ASN A 187 12.28 -5.11 4.65
CA ASN A 187 12.24 -5.98 3.47
C ASN A 187 11.51 -5.33 2.28
N ILE A 188 10.42 -4.59 2.54
CA ILE A 188 9.70 -3.82 1.51
C ILE A 188 10.60 -2.71 0.94
N ARG A 189 11.35 -2.01 1.79
CA ARG A 189 12.32 -1.00 1.37
C ARG A 189 13.43 -1.61 0.52
N ASP A 190 13.99 -2.74 0.94
CA ASP A 190 15.03 -3.46 0.22
C ASP A 190 14.52 -3.89 -1.17
N TYR A 191 13.28 -4.39 -1.26
CA TYR A 191 12.61 -4.71 -2.53
C TYR A 191 12.43 -3.47 -3.42
N GLN A 192 11.88 -2.37 -2.86
CA GLN A 192 11.70 -1.11 -3.58
C GLN A 192 13.02 -0.62 -4.21
N ALA A 193 14.09 -0.62 -3.42
CA ALA A 193 15.41 -0.17 -3.87
C ALA A 193 15.97 -1.06 -4.98
N ALA A 194 15.81 -2.39 -4.86
CA ALA A 194 16.33 -3.35 -5.83
C ALA A 194 15.56 -3.31 -7.16
N GLN A 195 14.23 -3.19 -7.12
CA GLN A 195 13.37 -3.27 -8.29
C GLN A 195 12.97 -1.89 -8.86
N GLN A 196 13.30 -0.80 -8.16
CA GLN A 196 12.83 0.55 -8.50
C GLN A 196 11.30 0.62 -8.65
N ALA A 197 10.58 -0.25 -7.96
CA ALA A 197 9.12 -0.27 -7.95
C ALA A 197 8.59 0.92 -7.12
N ALA A 198 7.44 1.46 -7.48
CA ALA A 198 6.71 2.35 -6.60
C ALA A 198 6.07 1.53 -5.48
N VAL A 199 6.07 2.05 -4.24
CA VAL A 199 5.36 1.45 -3.11
C VAL A 199 4.30 2.42 -2.63
N VAL A 200 3.07 1.92 -2.45
CA VAL A 200 1.97 2.67 -1.83
C VAL A 200 1.58 1.96 -0.54
N MET A 201 1.72 2.63 0.59
CA MET A 201 1.39 2.06 1.89
C MET A 201 0.24 2.81 2.54
N VAL A 202 -0.83 2.09 2.85
CA VAL A 202 -1.89 2.56 3.75
C VAL A 202 -1.55 2.07 5.15
N SER A 203 -1.48 2.96 6.13
CA SER A 203 -1.27 2.59 7.53
C SER A 203 -1.96 3.56 8.48
N HIS A 204 -2.36 3.04 9.64
CA HIS A 204 -2.83 3.83 10.78
C HIS A 204 -1.68 4.15 11.77
N SER A 205 -0.51 3.58 11.59
CA SER A 205 0.69 3.88 12.39
C SER A 205 1.42 5.09 11.81
N MET A 206 1.31 6.22 12.51
CA MET A 206 1.96 7.46 12.08
C MET A 206 3.48 7.37 12.18
N GLU A 207 4.02 6.56 13.09
CA GLU A 207 5.45 6.28 13.22
C GLU A 207 5.99 5.52 11.99
N GLU A 208 5.26 4.51 11.53
CA GLU A 208 5.64 3.76 10.33
C GLU A 208 5.63 4.64 9.09
N ILE A 209 4.58 5.45 8.93
CA ILE A 209 4.47 6.43 7.85
C ILE A 209 5.62 7.43 7.93
N ALA A 210 5.83 8.08 9.10
CA ALA A 210 6.85 9.09 9.29
C ALA A 210 8.27 8.61 8.95
N SER A 211 8.57 7.33 9.25
CA SER A 211 9.90 6.75 9.10
C SER A 211 10.15 6.09 7.75
N ASN A 212 9.10 5.78 6.99
CA ASN A 212 9.25 4.94 5.80
C ASN A 212 8.82 5.59 4.49
N VAL A 213 8.02 6.64 4.47
CA VAL A 213 7.52 7.19 3.21
C VAL A 213 8.29 8.43 2.77
N ASP A 214 8.38 8.63 1.46
CA ASP A 214 9.01 9.80 0.86
C ASP A 214 8.01 10.94 0.73
N ARG A 215 6.74 10.60 0.44
CA ARG A 215 5.62 11.52 0.32
C ARG A 215 4.38 10.93 0.98
N LEU A 216 3.53 11.80 1.51
CA LEU A 216 2.32 11.46 2.25
C LEU A 216 1.11 12.16 1.63
N ILE A 217 0.01 11.42 1.48
CA ILE A 217 -1.31 11.93 1.13
C ILE A 217 -2.25 11.73 2.32
N VAL A 218 -2.92 12.81 2.72
CA VAL A 218 -3.97 12.76 3.74
C VAL A 218 -5.32 12.78 3.05
N MET A 219 -6.13 11.75 3.34
CA MET A 219 -7.49 11.64 2.78
C MET A 219 -8.55 11.94 3.83
N GLU A 220 -9.47 12.83 3.47
CA GLU A 220 -10.70 13.10 4.22
C GLU A 220 -11.91 13.09 3.28
N LYS A 221 -12.99 12.41 3.67
CA LYS A 221 -14.28 12.38 2.95
C LYS A 221 -14.16 12.12 1.44
N GLY A 222 -13.24 11.26 1.04
CA GLY A 222 -13.05 10.85 -0.36
C GLY A 222 -12.16 11.78 -1.19
N THR A 223 -11.53 12.79 -0.58
CA THR A 223 -10.63 13.74 -1.25
C THR A 223 -9.24 13.72 -0.63
N ALA A 224 -8.21 14.12 -1.38
CA ALA A 224 -6.89 14.40 -0.84
C ALA A 224 -6.88 15.85 -0.32
N VAL A 225 -6.72 16.01 1.00
CA VAL A 225 -6.74 17.33 1.64
C VAL A 225 -5.34 17.90 1.88
N MET A 226 -4.33 17.03 2.01
CA MET A 226 -2.93 17.42 2.12
C MET A 226 -2.05 16.45 1.32
N THR A 227 -0.98 16.96 0.75
CA THR A 227 0.05 16.16 0.08
C THR A 227 1.40 16.86 0.25
N GLY A 228 2.42 16.12 0.70
CA GLY A 228 3.77 16.67 0.90
C GLY A 228 4.71 15.65 1.51
N ALA A 229 5.93 16.06 1.82
CA ALA A 229 6.85 15.25 2.62
C ALA A 229 6.27 15.02 4.04
N PRO A 230 6.60 13.91 4.71
CA PRO A 230 6.11 13.67 6.09
C PRO A 230 6.38 14.83 7.04
N SER A 231 7.56 15.47 6.94
CA SER A 231 7.91 16.66 7.75
C SER A 231 6.96 17.83 7.52
N GLU A 232 6.54 18.03 6.29
CA GLU A 232 5.61 19.10 5.93
C GLU A 232 4.20 18.79 6.44
N VAL A 233 3.68 17.60 6.15
CA VAL A 233 2.33 17.18 6.57
C VAL A 233 2.22 17.15 8.10
N PHE A 234 3.18 16.57 8.82
CA PHE A 234 3.15 16.51 10.28
C PHE A 234 3.42 17.88 10.96
N SER A 235 3.93 18.88 10.25
CA SER A 235 3.97 20.26 10.76
C SER A 235 2.56 20.85 10.96
N HIS A 236 1.55 20.34 10.25
CA HIS A 236 0.12 20.67 10.42
C HIS A 236 -0.58 19.79 11.46
N ALA A 237 0.15 19.39 12.52
CA ALA A 237 -0.32 18.41 13.50
C ALA A 237 -1.67 18.79 14.15
N ALA A 238 -1.91 20.06 14.46
CA ALA A 238 -3.18 20.53 15.04
C ALA A 238 -4.37 20.30 14.08
N GLU A 239 -4.16 20.49 12.79
CA GLU A 239 -5.15 20.26 11.76
C GLU A 239 -5.44 18.76 11.60
N LEU A 240 -4.39 17.93 11.54
CA LEU A 240 -4.52 16.46 11.49
C LEU A 240 -5.32 15.93 12.69
N VAL A 241 -5.03 16.41 13.91
CA VAL A 241 -5.78 16.03 15.11
C VAL A 241 -7.24 16.48 15.02
N SER A 242 -7.53 17.68 14.47
CA SER A 242 -8.91 18.16 14.27
C SER A 242 -9.71 17.29 13.28
N MET A 243 -9.03 16.62 12.33
CA MET A 243 -9.59 15.64 11.40
C MET A 243 -9.76 14.24 12.03
N GLY A 244 -9.41 14.06 13.33
CA GLY A 244 -9.46 12.78 14.02
C GLY A 244 -8.31 11.83 13.66
N LEU A 245 -7.22 12.34 13.12
CA LEU A 245 -6.00 11.58 12.86
C LEU A 245 -5.02 11.69 14.02
N ASN A 246 -4.27 10.62 14.25
CA ASN A 246 -3.12 10.67 15.14
C ASN A 246 -1.95 11.37 14.43
N VAL A 247 -0.96 11.77 15.22
CA VAL A 247 0.34 12.25 14.76
C VAL A 247 1.43 11.45 15.48
N PRO A 248 2.68 11.39 14.96
CA PRO A 248 3.77 10.69 15.62
C PRO A 248 3.93 11.09 17.10
N CYS A 249 4.32 10.16 17.95
CA CYS A 249 4.42 10.37 19.41
C CYS A 249 5.29 11.59 19.74
N MET A 250 6.43 11.76 19.07
CA MET A 250 7.28 12.94 19.26
C MET A 250 6.53 14.24 18.94
N THR A 251 5.78 14.27 17.86
CA THR A 251 4.95 15.43 17.48
C THR A 251 3.88 15.72 18.55
N GLN A 252 3.24 14.67 19.13
CA GLN A 252 2.28 14.85 20.23
C GLN A 252 2.93 15.48 21.46
N VAL A 253 4.12 15.03 21.83
CA VAL A 253 4.89 15.61 22.95
C VAL A 253 5.19 17.08 22.70
N LEU A 254 5.66 17.43 21.50
CA LEU A 254 5.98 18.82 21.15
C LEU A 254 4.75 19.72 21.18
N LEU A 255 3.62 19.26 20.63
CA LEU A 255 2.35 19.98 20.72
C LEU A 255 1.94 20.23 22.17
N ARG A 256 2.11 19.23 23.04
CA ARG A 256 1.79 19.38 24.45
C ARG A 256 2.69 20.39 25.17
N LEU A 257 3.99 20.38 24.87
CA LEU A 257 4.93 21.37 25.38
C LEU A 257 4.59 22.79 24.93
N GLN A 258 4.22 22.99 23.68
CA GLN A 258 3.78 24.28 23.16
C GLN A 258 2.52 24.78 23.90
N GLN A 259 1.54 23.91 24.15
CA GLN A 259 0.34 24.27 24.94
C GLN A 259 0.68 24.69 26.38
N LEU A 260 1.79 24.20 26.93
CA LEU A 260 2.31 24.57 28.24
C LEU A 260 3.21 25.84 28.20
N GLY A 261 3.33 26.48 27.03
CA GLY A 261 4.11 27.72 26.85
C GLY A 261 5.61 27.49 26.63
N VAL A 262 6.04 26.24 26.38
CA VAL A 262 7.45 25.96 26.08
C VAL A 262 7.68 26.21 24.58
N ASN A 263 8.68 27.01 24.25
CA ASN A 263 9.05 27.28 22.86
C ASN A 263 9.87 26.12 22.29
N VAL A 264 9.23 25.20 21.57
CA VAL A 264 9.84 24.05 20.91
C VAL A 264 9.46 24.03 19.43
N PRO A 265 10.35 23.55 18.52
CA PRO A 265 10.02 23.48 17.10
C PRO A 265 8.90 22.46 16.86
N ALA A 266 7.93 22.82 16.04
CA ALA A 266 6.81 21.92 15.67
C ALA A 266 7.21 20.81 14.67
N SER A 267 8.43 20.83 14.15
CA SER A 267 8.85 20.06 12.97
C SER A 267 9.51 18.71 13.28
N ALA A 268 9.70 18.32 14.53
CA ALA A 268 10.24 17.01 14.86
C ALA A 268 9.11 15.97 14.91
N TYR A 269 9.23 14.91 14.09
CA TYR A 269 8.23 13.84 13.96
C TYR A 269 8.83 12.43 14.09
N THR A 270 10.17 12.32 14.14
CA THR A 270 10.94 11.08 14.40
C THR A 270 11.95 11.32 15.50
#